data_63b2aca68859c60a302b66b3cf4972aa
#
_entry.id   63b2aca68859c60a302b66b3cf4972aa
#
_cell.length_a   1.000
_cell.length_b   1.000
_cell.length_c   1.000
_cell.angle_alpha   90.00
_cell.angle_beta   90.00
_cell.angle_gamma   90.00
#
_symmetry.space_group_name_H-M   'P 1'
#
loop_
_entity.id
_entity.type
_entity.pdbx_description
1 polymer ?
#
loop_
_entity_poly.entity_id
_entity_poly.type
_entity_poly.pdbx_seq_one_letter_code
_entity_poly.pdbx_strand_id
1 'polypeptide(L)'
;MTKSFIETAETHEGWQSTFSFQAFHYPAEEWLKMRWGFNAGALLDEAMDRNRLFLETQSINETLYFDTELPARTLVIRGIKRPDVGMQMSVLGKVIASSQAQAEQGAEKYAREIFSTFPHDLRLQPTETKAAHDKMAGNDLLSKKPGIVSIQRENTFIPPMSGFHYLNGFWQTSIRANEQIWRALSNMDQASMFNIILQPTILLEDEKELLLEIKKKVLDVEEKPAIYLPYYPWVESCIKRRLSPWKKFFLLQVHVVVEKEVDENLSRSIGSALTRDTDTSPLPGFHVTYPETENEAEEWIEDLRLLSLTPPQRRMDDLADLDEAFSVFRLPLRPEAGLPGVNFIEPSSLK
;
A
#
# COMPACT_ATOMS: atom_id res chain seq x y z
N MET A 1 -8.96 11.20 -24.40
CA MET A 1 -8.43 10.91 -23.07
C MET A 1 -7.68 12.16 -22.61
N THR A 2 -8.08 12.79 -21.51
CA THR A 2 -7.40 13.96 -20.97
C THR A 2 -5.99 13.57 -20.57
N LYS A 3 -5.00 14.36 -20.97
CA LYS A 3 -3.59 14.06 -20.68
C LYS A 3 -3.31 14.34 -19.21
N SER A 4 -2.78 13.36 -18.47
CA SER A 4 -2.32 13.58 -17.08
C SER A 4 -1.13 14.53 -17.09
N PHE A 5 -1.07 15.41 -16.09
CA PHE A 5 0.14 16.15 -15.78
C PHE A 5 1.21 15.16 -15.32
N ILE A 6 2.42 15.31 -15.83
CA ILE A 6 3.60 14.55 -15.44
C ILE A 6 4.63 15.51 -14.92
N GLU A 7 5.12 15.32 -13.73
CA GLU A 7 6.24 16.02 -13.16
C GLU A 7 7.50 15.17 -13.28
N THR A 8 8.55 15.71 -13.86
CA THR A 8 9.82 15.00 -14.05
C THR A 8 10.95 15.75 -13.36
N ALA A 9 11.78 15.02 -12.64
CA ALA A 9 12.95 15.54 -11.94
C ALA A 9 14.11 14.52 -12.00
N GLU A 10 15.33 15.02 -11.94
CA GLU A 10 16.52 14.19 -11.75
C GLU A 10 16.72 13.92 -10.26
N THR A 11 16.97 12.66 -9.92
CA THR A 11 17.22 12.18 -8.54
C THR A 11 18.52 11.39 -8.50
N HIS A 12 18.94 10.99 -7.32
CA HIS A 12 20.12 10.12 -7.17
C HIS A 12 19.93 8.72 -7.78
N GLU A 13 18.69 8.27 -7.97
CA GLU A 13 18.35 6.99 -8.60
C GLU A 13 18.20 7.08 -10.14
N GLY A 14 18.23 8.30 -10.69
CA GLY A 14 18.03 8.56 -12.10
C GLY A 14 16.91 9.59 -12.34
N TRP A 15 16.31 9.54 -13.51
CA TRP A 15 15.19 10.41 -13.87
C TRP A 15 13.88 9.83 -13.37
N GLN A 16 13.21 10.59 -12.55
CA GLN A 16 11.92 10.23 -11.97
C GLN A 16 10.79 11.03 -12.62
N SER A 17 9.73 10.35 -13.02
CA SER A 17 8.48 10.98 -13.47
C SER A 17 7.31 10.50 -12.64
N THR A 18 6.51 11.45 -12.16
CA THR A 18 5.32 11.18 -11.32
C THR A 18 4.05 11.71 -11.98
N PHE A 19 2.93 11.04 -11.69
CA PHE A 19 1.60 11.45 -12.10
C PHE A 19 0.58 11.12 -11.01
N SER A 20 -0.60 11.72 -11.11
CA SER A 20 -1.65 11.46 -10.11
C SER A 20 -3.05 11.48 -10.71
N PHE A 21 -3.94 10.77 -10.02
CA PHE A 21 -5.37 10.76 -10.25
C PHE A 21 -6.08 11.10 -8.95
N GLN A 22 -7.14 11.88 -9.04
CA GLN A 22 -8.14 11.91 -8.00
C GLN A 22 -9.09 10.73 -8.19
N ALA A 23 -9.37 10.00 -7.11
CA ALA A 23 -10.31 8.88 -7.14
C ALA A 23 -11.65 9.31 -6.53
N PHE A 24 -12.74 8.93 -7.18
CA PHE A 24 -14.10 9.21 -6.75
C PHE A 24 -14.93 7.94 -6.79
N HIS A 25 -15.89 7.84 -5.89
CA HIS A 25 -16.91 6.81 -6.01
C HIS A 25 -17.85 7.13 -7.18
N TYR A 26 -18.29 6.08 -7.87
CA TYR A 26 -19.43 6.24 -8.76
C TYR A 26 -20.67 6.64 -7.96
N PRO A 27 -21.51 7.55 -8.47
CA PRO A 27 -22.80 7.81 -7.86
C PRO A 27 -23.62 6.52 -7.77
N ALA A 28 -24.23 6.28 -6.61
CA ALA A 28 -25.00 5.07 -6.35
C ALA A 28 -26.08 4.79 -7.42
N GLU A 29 -26.71 5.85 -7.97
CA GLU A 29 -27.68 5.73 -9.05
C GLU A 29 -27.11 5.21 -10.37
N GLU A 30 -25.89 5.63 -10.75
CA GLU A 30 -25.22 5.13 -11.94
C GLU A 30 -24.78 3.69 -11.76
N TRP A 31 -24.34 3.35 -10.57
CA TRP A 31 -23.93 2.01 -10.20
C TRP A 31 -25.09 1.02 -10.25
N LEU A 32 -26.26 1.41 -9.72
CA LEU A 32 -27.50 0.64 -9.78
C LEU A 32 -28.02 0.49 -11.22
N LYS A 33 -27.90 1.52 -12.05
CA LYS A 33 -28.31 1.47 -13.46
C LYS A 33 -27.47 0.52 -14.30
N MET A 34 -26.18 0.37 -13.95
CA MET A 34 -25.29 -0.55 -14.68
C MET A 34 -25.57 -2.02 -14.36
N ARG A 35 -26.26 -2.34 -13.27
CA ARG A 35 -26.36 -3.70 -12.75
C ARG A 35 -27.73 -4.05 -12.20
N TRP A 36 -28.62 -4.37 -13.08
CA TRP A 36 -29.99 -4.81 -12.74
C TRP A 36 -30.00 -6.17 -12.05
N GLY A 37 -30.62 -6.26 -10.89
CA GLY A 37 -31.01 -7.53 -10.26
C GLY A 37 -30.05 -8.11 -9.22
N PHE A 38 -29.32 -7.29 -8.48
CA PHE A 38 -28.21 -7.73 -7.66
C PHE A 38 -28.47 -8.04 -6.20
N ASN A 39 -27.78 -9.10 -5.75
CA ASN A 39 -27.42 -9.36 -4.36
C ASN A 39 -26.19 -8.49 -3.99
N ALA A 40 -26.29 -7.65 -2.96
CA ALA A 40 -25.22 -6.77 -2.51
C ALA A 40 -23.92 -7.51 -2.18
N GLY A 41 -23.98 -8.76 -1.68
CA GLY A 41 -22.82 -9.60 -1.44
C GLY A 41 -22.06 -9.95 -2.72
N ALA A 42 -22.76 -10.33 -3.78
CA ALA A 42 -22.14 -10.67 -5.07
C ALA A 42 -21.44 -9.46 -5.72
N LEU A 43 -21.99 -8.25 -5.53
CA LEU A 43 -21.35 -7.02 -6.00
C LEU A 43 -20.04 -6.73 -5.28
N LEU A 44 -20.03 -6.97 -3.98
CA LEU A 44 -18.84 -6.77 -3.17
C LEU A 44 -17.75 -7.76 -3.55
N ASP A 45 -18.09 -9.03 -3.71
CA ASP A 45 -17.13 -10.07 -4.14
C ASP A 45 -16.56 -9.72 -5.52
N GLU A 46 -17.38 -9.27 -6.46
CA GLU A 46 -16.92 -8.86 -7.79
C GLU A 46 -16.03 -7.60 -7.75
N ALA A 47 -16.32 -6.63 -6.89
CA ALA A 47 -15.48 -5.47 -6.69
C ALA A 47 -14.11 -5.88 -6.10
N MET A 48 -14.10 -6.83 -5.18
CA MET A 48 -12.88 -7.38 -4.61
C MET A 48 -12.06 -8.15 -5.64
N ASP A 49 -12.69 -8.97 -6.48
CA ASP A 49 -12.02 -9.69 -7.55
C ASP A 49 -11.37 -8.74 -8.56
N ARG A 50 -12.05 -7.63 -8.92
CA ARG A 50 -11.47 -6.61 -9.81
C ARG A 50 -10.26 -5.92 -9.19
N ASN A 51 -10.30 -5.62 -7.91
CA ASN A 51 -9.15 -5.04 -7.22
C ASN A 51 -7.96 -6.01 -7.19
N ARG A 52 -8.23 -7.29 -6.98
CA ARG A 52 -7.20 -8.34 -7.04
C ARG A 52 -6.59 -8.44 -8.44
N LEU A 53 -7.42 -8.50 -9.48
CA LEU A 53 -6.96 -8.53 -10.88
C LEU A 53 -6.13 -7.31 -11.24
N PHE A 54 -6.53 -6.11 -10.78
CA PHE A 54 -5.74 -4.90 -10.94
C PHE A 54 -4.35 -5.07 -10.34
N LEU A 55 -4.23 -5.53 -9.10
CA LEU A 55 -2.94 -5.74 -8.45
C LEU A 55 -2.11 -6.82 -9.16
N GLU A 56 -2.76 -7.84 -9.72
CA GLU A 56 -2.06 -8.84 -10.52
C GLU A 56 -1.38 -8.23 -11.74
N THR A 57 -2.00 -7.22 -12.37
CA THR A 57 -1.39 -6.51 -13.52
C THR A 57 -0.19 -5.65 -13.11
N GLN A 58 -0.08 -5.28 -11.83
CA GLN A 58 1.04 -4.49 -11.32
C GLN A 58 2.26 -5.35 -10.93
N SER A 59 2.12 -6.67 -10.87
CA SER A 59 3.22 -7.57 -10.49
C SER A 59 4.25 -7.72 -11.60
N ILE A 60 5.48 -8.09 -11.24
CA ILE A 60 6.57 -8.42 -12.15
C ILE A 60 7.07 -9.85 -11.89
N ASN A 61 7.78 -10.41 -12.86
CA ASN A 61 8.48 -11.68 -12.73
C ASN A 61 10.00 -11.46 -12.68
N GLU A 62 10.77 -12.51 -12.46
CA GLU A 62 12.22 -12.44 -12.37
C GLU A 62 12.87 -11.84 -13.62
N THR A 63 12.40 -12.21 -14.81
CA THR A 63 12.94 -11.68 -16.07
C THR A 63 12.75 -10.16 -16.15
N LEU A 64 11.56 -9.66 -15.79
CA LEU A 64 11.27 -8.22 -15.79
C LEU A 64 11.98 -7.49 -14.65
N TYR A 65 12.18 -8.13 -13.51
CA TYR A 65 12.84 -7.53 -12.38
C TYR A 65 14.32 -7.23 -12.65
N PHE A 66 15.00 -8.15 -13.36
CA PHE A 66 16.41 -8.02 -13.73
C PHE A 66 16.63 -7.29 -15.06
N ASP A 67 15.56 -6.90 -15.74
CA ASP A 67 15.66 -6.13 -16.98
C ASP A 67 15.97 -4.66 -16.67
N THR A 68 17.22 -4.28 -16.87
CA THR A 68 17.72 -2.92 -16.61
C THR A 68 17.16 -1.87 -17.58
N GLU A 69 16.52 -2.27 -18.68
CA GLU A 69 15.90 -1.38 -19.64
C GLU A 69 14.46 -1.02 -19.27
N LEU A 70 13.84 -1.83 -18.38
CA LEU A 70 12.50 -1.54 -17.90
C LEU A 70 12.54 -0.50 -16.78
N PRO A 71 11.75 0.58 -16.92
CA PRO A 71 11.63 1.57 -15.86
C PRO A 71 11.06 0.95 -14.57
N ALA A 72 11.69 1.24 -13.44
CA ALA A 72 11.14 0.89 -12.14
C ALA A 72 9.84 1.67 -11.87
N ARG A 73 8.86 1.01 -11.27
CA ARG A 73 7.52 1.55 -11.04
C ARG A 73 7.14 1.49 -9.57
N THR A 74 6.45 2.51 -9.11
CA THR A 74 5.83 2.56 -7.79
C THR A 74 4.39 3.03 -7.92
N LEU A 75 3.50 2.46 -7.16
CA LEU A 75 2.10 2.84 -7.08
C LEU A 75 1.76 3.24 -5.65
N VAL A 76 1.00 4.31 -5.49
CA VAL A 76 0.65 4.85 -4.17
C VAL A 76 -0.84 5.14 -4.11
N ILE A 77 -1.45 4.77 -2.98
CA ILE A 77 -2.78 5.23 -2.60
C ILE A 77 -2.63 6.21 -1.43
N ARG A 78 -3.29 7.36 -1.53
CA ARG A 78 -3.38 8.34 -0.46
C ARG A 78 -4.81 8.68 -0.14
N GLY A 79 -5.12 8.68 1.16
CA GLY A 79 -6.30 9.33 1.71
C GLY A 79 -5.87 10.57 2.48
N ILE A 80 -6.33 11.74 2.06
CA ILE A 80 -5.94 13.02 2.66
C ILE A 80 -7.17 13.69 3.22
N LYS A 81 -7.21 13.85 4.54
CA LYS A 81 -8.20 14.66 5.25
C LYS A 81 -7.70 16.10 5.32
N ARG A 82 -8.52 17.03 4.87
CA ARG A 82 -8.31 18.47 5.11
C ARG A 82 -9.45 19.02 5.95
N PRO A 83 -9.16 19.77 7.01
CA PRO A 83 -10.18 20.51 7.77
C PRO A 83 -11.08 21.29 6.80
N ASP A 84 -12.36 21.38 7.08
CA ASP A 84 -13.36 22.15 6.32
C ASP A 84 -13.63 21.70 4.88
N VAL A 85 -12.82 20.78 4.32
CA VAL A 85 -12.95 20.31 2.93
C VAL A 85 -13.48 18.88 2.88
N GLY A 86 -12.95 17.99 3.70
CA GLY A 86 -13.31 16.57 3.73
C GLY A 86 -12.16 15.64 3.34
N MET A 87 -12.52 14.42 3.03
CA MET A 87 -11.60 13.35 2.65
C MET A 87 -11.40 13.30 1.13
N GLN A 88 -10.16 13.35 0.71
CA GLN A 88 -9.75 13.19 -0.67
C GLN A 88 -9.05 11.85 -0.86
N MET A 89 -9.40 11.13 -1.90
CA MET A 89 -8.71 9.91 -2.32
C MET A 89 -7.87 10.18 -3.56
N SER A 90 -6.65 9.66 -3.59
CA SER A 90 -5.76 9.78 -4.74
C SER A 90 -5.01 8.49 -5.02
N VAL A 91 -4.71 8.30 -6.30
CA VAL A 91 -3.82 7.26 -6.81
C VAL A 91 -2.68 7.96 -7.51
N LEU A 92 -1.45 7.67 -7.11
CA LEU A 92 -0.25 8.28 -7.67
C LEU A 92 0.64 7.17 -8.23
N GLY A 93 1.36 7.51 -9.29
CA GLY A 93 2.35 6.59 -9.85
C GLY A 93 3.69 7.29 -10.06
N LYS A 94 4.76 6.52 -9.92
CA LYS A 94 6.14 6.93 -10.18
C LYS A 94 6.80 5.96 -11.14
N VAL A 95 7.63 6.49 -12.01
CA VAL A 95 8.49 5.74 -12.90
C VAL A 95 9.90 6.31 -12.82
N ILE A 96 10.90 5.45 -12.66
CA ILE A 96 12.32 5.82 -12.66
C ILE A 96 12.99 5.17 -13.86
N ALA A 97 13.77 5.95 -14.62
CA ALA A 97 14.50 5.49 -15.78
C ALA A 97 15.86 6.18 -15.90
N SER A 98 16.73 5.66 -16.77
CA SER A 98 18.07 6.19 -17.00
C SER A 98 18.10 7.53 -17.73
N SER A 99 17.01 7.95 -18.39
CA SER A 99 16.90 9.23 -19.08
C SER A 99 15.55 9.89 -18.87
N GLN A 100 15.51 11.22 -18.95
CA GLN A 100 14.29 12.01 -18.84
C GLN A 100 13.20 11.53 -19.81
N ALA A 101 13.54 11.36 -21.07
CA ALA A 101 12.58 10.94 -22.08
C ALA A 101 11.98 9.56 -21.80
N GLN A 102 12.78 8.61 -21.30
CA GLN A 102 12.30 7.28 -20.92
C GLN A 102 11.39 7.35 -19.69
N ALA A 103 11.74 8.17 -18.69
CA ALA A 103 10.92 8.36 -17.51
C ALA A 103 9.55 8.97 -17.85
N GLU A 104 9.51 10.03 -18.65
CA GLU A 104 8.28 10.68 -19.12
C GLU A 104 7.40 9.72 -19.94
N GLN A 105 7.99 9.04 -20.93
CA GLN A 105 7.27 8.07 -21.75
C GLN A 105 6.77 6.89 -20.92
N GLY A 106 7.59 6.42 -19.99
CA GLY A 106 7.23 5.36 -19.04
C GLY A 106 6.05 5.77 -18.17
N ALA A 107 6.07 7.00 -17.62
CA ALA A 107 4.99 7.54 -16.82
C ALA A 107 3.68 7.72 -17.62
N GLU A 108 3.76 8.22 -18.86
CA GLU A 108 2.58 8.31 -19.73
C GLU A 108 1.95 6.94 -20.03
N LYS A 109 2.80 5.93 -20.28
CA LYS A 109 2.34 4.55 -20.51
C LYS A 109 1.72 3.97 -19.24
N TYR A 110 2.37 4.18 -18.09
CA TYR A 110 1.91 3.65 -16.81
C TYR A 110 0.61 4.32 -16.36
N ALA A 111 0.49 5.63 -16.50
CA ALA A 111 -0.76 6.36 -16.24
C ALA A 111 -1.94 5.81 -17.07
N ARG A 112 -1.72 5.53 -18.36
CA ARG A 112 -2.74 4.93 -19.24
C ARG A 112 -3.10 3.51 -18.82
N GLU A 113 -2.13 2.73 -18.41
CA GLU A 113 -2.32 1.37 -17.92
C GLU A 113 -3.19 1.38 -16.65
N ILE A 114 -2.83 2.19 -15.65
CA ILE A 114 -3.63 2.33 -14.43
C ILE A 114 -5.04 2.80 -14.77
N PHE A 115 -5.20 3.86 -15.56
CA PHE A 115 -6.51 4.38 -15.92
C PHE A 115 -7.43 3.33 -16.58
N SER A 116 -6.86 2.42 -17.35
CA SER A 116 -7.61 1.39 -18.08
C SER A 116 -7.87 0.13 -17.27
N THR A 117 -7.05 -0.17 -16.26
CA THR A 117 -7.11 -1.43 -15.49
C THR A 117 -7.61 -1.24 -14.05
N PHE A 118 -7.64 0.01 -13.56
CA PHE A 118 -8.12 0.29 -12.21
C PHE A 118 -9.58 -0.16 -12.02
N PRO A 119 -9.95 -0.67 -10.86
CA PRO A 119 -11.31 -1.12 -10.61
C PRO A 119 -12.37 -0.05 -10.94
N HIS A 120 -13.30 -0.38 -11.81
CA HIS A 120 -14.28 0.57 -12.33
C HIS A 120 -15.41 0.91 -11.36
N ASP A 121 -15.39 0.36 -10.15
CA ASP A 121 -16.24 0.83 -9.04
C ASP A 121 -15.86 2.23 -8.56
N LEU A 122 -14.67 2.67 -8.97
CA LEU A 122 -14.11 3.98 -8.71
C LEU A 122 -13.80 4.68 -10.04
N ARG A 123 -14.10 5.96 -10.09
CA ARG A 123 -13.73 6.82 -11.22
C ARG A 123 -12.40 7.48 -10.94
N LEU A 124 -11.43 7.33 -11.82
CA LEU A 124 -10.19 8.09 -11.80
C LEU A 124 -10.31 9.35 -12.66
N GLN A 125 -9.92 10.48 -12.11
CA GLN A 125 -9.79 11.74 -12.84
C GLN A 125 -8.32 12.16 -12.86
N PRO A 126 -7.68 12.23 -14.05
CA PRO A 126 -6.29 12.65 -14.14
C PRO A 126 -6.14 14.12 -13.72
N THR A 127 -5.05 14.42 -13.05
CA THR A 127 -4.67 15.81 -12.77
C THR A 127 -4.09 16.44 -14.03
N GLU A 128 -4.48 17.66 -14.34
CA GLU A 128 -4.08 18.36 -15.58
C GLU A 128 -3.03 19.45 -15.30
N THR A 129 -2.82 19.82 -14.05
CA THR A 129 -1.93 20.90 -13.65
C THR A 129 -1.03 20.48 -12.49
N LYS A 130 0.13 21.16 -12.36
CA LYS A 130 1.03 20.96 -11.22
C LYS A 130 0.30 21.20 -9.88
N ALA A 131 -0.47 22.27 -9.76
CA ALA A 131 -1.18 22.58 -8.52
C ALA A 131 -2.18 21.47 -8.13
N ALA A 132 -2.88 20.87 -9.13
CA ALA A 132 -3.74 19.73 -8.87
C ALA A 132 -2.94 18.50 -8.47
N HIS A 133 -1.81 18.25 -9.13
CA HIS A 133 -0.90 17.15 -8.79
C HIS A 133 -0.37 17.28 -7.36
N ASP A 134 0.17 18.46 -6.99
CA ASP A 134 0.68 18.73 -5.64
C ASP A 134 -0.40 18.54 -4.56
N LYS A 135 -1.64 18.93 -4.88
CA LYS A 135 -2.78 18.73 -3.98
C LYS A 135 -3.10 17.24 -3.81
N MET A 136 -3.06 16.44 -4.89
CA MET A 136 -3.27 14.99 -4.83
C MET A 136 -2.11 14.29 -4.11
N ALA A 137 -0.90 14.78 -4.30
CA ALA A 137 0.28 14.30 -3.59
C ALA A 137 0.32 14.68 -2.11
N GLY A 138 -0.48 15.65 -1.67
CA GLY A 138 -0.47 16.12 -0.28
C GLY A 138 0.74 16.98 0.08
N ASN A 139 1.38 17.61 -0.92
CA ASN A 139 2.58 18.43 -0.73
C ASN A 139 2.33 19.62 0.19
N ASP A 140 1.09 20.11 0.25
CA ASP A 140 0.64 21.16 1.19
C ASP A 140 0.72 20.72 2.67
N LEU A 141 0.52 19.43 2.96
CA LEU A 141 0.71 18.86 4.29
C LEU A 141 2.18 18.54 4.55
N LEU A 142 2.83 17.85 3.61
CA LEU A 142 4.22 17.39 3.73
C LEU A 142 5.22 18.55 3.87
N SER A 143 4.89 19.76 3.37
CA SER A 143 5.75 20.94 3.50
C SER A 143 5.74 21.59 4.88
N LYS A 144 4.83 21.19 5.78
CA LYS A 144 4.67 21.80 7.12
C LYS A 144 5.48 21.10 8.22
N LYS A 145 6.38 20.19 7.87
CA LYS A 145 7.09 19.32 8.83
C LYS A 145 6.12 18.56 9.74
N PRO A 146 5.21 17.77 9.18
CA PRO A 146 4.20 17.06 9.93
C PRO A 146 4.80 15.93 10.76
N GLY A 147 4.05 15.47 11.76
CA GLY A 147 4.34 14.18 12.40
C GLY A 147 4.09 13.02 11.45
N ILE A 148 4.99 12.06 11.46
CA ILE A 148 4.95 10.86 10.60
C ILE A 148 5.23 9.62 11.41
N VAL A 149 4.53 8.54 11.09
CA VAL A 149 4.79 7.20 11.62
C VAL A 149 4.65 6.16 10.52
N SER A 150 5.40 5.08 10.64
CA SER A 150 5.22 3.87 9.84
C SER A 150 4.48 2.81 10.65
N ILE A 151 3.52 2.15 10.04
CA ILE A 151 2.82 1.00 10.62
C ILE A 151 3.39 -0.24 9.95
N GLN A 152 3.92 -1.15 10.75
CA GLN A 152 4.55 -2.37 10.29
C GLN A 152 3.86 -3.60 10.92
N ARG A 153 3.92 -4.73 10.23
CA ARG A 153 3.45 -6.00 10.77
C ARG A 153 4.31 -6.40 11.96
N GLU A 154 3.72 -7.11 12.92
CA GLU A 154 4.48 -7.72 14.00
C GLU A 154 5.52 -8.66 13.42
N ASN A 155 6.70 -8.63 14.01
CA ASN A 155 7.77 -9.57 13.69
C ASN A 155 8.19 -10.31 14.95
N THR A 156 8.70 -11.50 14.80
CA THR A 156 9.26 -12.21 15.91
C THR A 156 10.55 -12.90 15.57
N PHE A 157 11.29 -13.09 16.59
CA PHE A 157 12.56 -13.72 16.63
C PHE A 157 12.42 -15.19 17.01
N ILE A 158 12.91 -16.09 16.21
CA ILE A 158 12.91 -17.52 16.56
C ILE A 158 14.19 -17.82 17.33
N PRO A 159 14.14 -17.98 18.65
CA PRO A 159 15.29 -18.37 19.44
C PRO A 159 15.52 -19.90 19.44
N PRO A 160 16.66 -20.41 19.80
CA PRO A 160 18.01 -19.93 19.61
C PRO A 160 18.66 -20.64 18.41
N MET A 161 18.43 -20.09 17.26
CA MET A 161 19.19 -20.54 16.09
C MET A 161 20.47 -19.73 16.06
N SER A 162 21.56 -20.34 15.64
CA SER A 162 22.81 -19.63 15.40
C SER A 162 22.61 -18.67 14.23
N GLY A 163 22.19 -17.46 14.52
CA GLY A 163 21.77 -16.45 13.57
C GLY A 163 20.36 -15.93 13.89
N PHE A 164 20.15 -14.68 13.57
CA PHE A 164 18.89 -13.99 13.84
C PHE A 164 17.91 -14.26 12.69
N HIS A 165 16.97 -15.16 12.89
CA HIS A 165 15.93 -15.45 11.91
C HIS A 165 14.65 -14.73 12.32
N TYR A 166 14.30 -13.67 11.59
CA TYR A 166 13.04 -12.99 11.76
C TYR A 166 12.01 -13.54 10.78
N LEU A 167 10.80 -13.67 11.27
CA LEU A 167 9.64 -13.87 10.44
C LEU A 167 8.59 -12.80 10.77
N ASN A 168 7.94 -12.31 9.75
CA ASN A 168 6.91 -11.28 9.88
C ASN A 168 5.52 -11.91 9.90
N GLY A 169 4.61 -11.30 10.61
CA GLY A 169 3.19 -11.51 10.47
C GLY A 169 2.70 -11.18 9.06
N PHE A 170 1.40 -11.23 8.84
CA PHE A 170 0.80 -10.93 7.55
C PHE A 170 -0.08 -9.69 7.61
N TRP A 171 -0.05 -8.92 6.54
CA TRP A 171 -1.09 -7.96 6.28
C TRP A 171 -2.40 -8.70 6.03
N GLN A 172 -3.40 -8.43 6.85
CA GLN A 172 -4.69 -9.07 6.75
C GLN A 172 -5.79 -8.18 7.29
N THR A 173 -6.66 -7.71 6.42
CA THR A 173 -7.78 -6.86 6.78
C THR A 173 -9.06 -7.32 6.10
N SER A 174 -10.18 -7.04 6.72
CA SER A 174 -11.49 -7.20 6.10
C SER A 174 -11.91 -5.91 5.40
N ILE A 175 -12.93 -5.99 4.56
CA ILE A 175 -13.51 -4.81 3.91
C ILE A 175 -14.00 -3.80 4.95
N ARG A 176 -14.66 -4.26 5.99
CA ARG A 176 -15.18 -3.39 7.07
C ARG A 176 -14.07 -2.76 7.89
N ALA A 177 -12.99 -3.49 8.15
CA ALA A 177 -11.85 -2.95 8.87
C ALA A 177 -11.14 -1.85 8.04
N ASN A 178 -11.02 -2.05 6.73
CA ASN A 178 -10.51 -1.00 5.84
C ASN A 178 -11.37 0.27 5.89
N GLU A 179 -12.70 0.15 5.93
CA GLU A 179 -13.60 1.30 6.12
C GLU A 179 -13.36 2.05 7.44
N GLN A 180 -13.00 1.35 8.51
CA GLN A 180 -12.71 1.95 9.81
C GLN A 180 -11.49 2.88 9.76
N ILE A 181 -10.49 2.55 8.94
CA ILE A 181 -9.31 3.40 8.72
C ILE A 181 -9.75 4.77 8.18
N TRP A 182 -10.60 4.77 7.17
CA TRP A 182 -11.10 5.99 6.55
C TRP A 182 -11.96 6.83 7.50
N ARG A 183 -12.74 6.17 8.35
CA ARG A 183 -13.50 6.84 9.41
C ARG A 183 -12.60 7.46 10.47
N ALA A 184 -11.57 6.74 10.91
CA ALA A 184 -10.61 7.25 11.89
C ALA A 184 -9.93 8.51 11.37
N LEU A 185 -9.45 8.50 10.12
CA LEU A 185 -8.87 9.67 9.47
C LEU A 185 -9.86 10.82 9.32
N SER A 186 -11.11 10.52 8.89
CA SER A 186 -12.13 11.55 8.68
C SER A 186 -12.49 12.32 9.96
N ASN A 187 -12.36 11.68 11.12
CA ASN A 187 -12.65 12.27 12.42
C ASN A 187 -11.49 13.09 13.00
N MET A 188 -10.35 13.19 12.31
CA MET A 188 -9.24 14.04 12.76
C MET A 188 -9.60 15.53 12.63
N ASP A 189 -9.31 16.31 13.65
CA ASP A 189 -9.53 17.77 13.66
C ASP A 189 -8.49 18.54 12.85
N GLN A 190 -7.38 17.91 12.53
CA GLN A 190 -6.26 18.46 11.78
C GLN A 190 -6.04 17.76 10.46
N ALA A 191 -5.27 18.38 9.57
CA ALA A 191 -4.91 17.72 8.30
C ALA A 191 -4.15 16.42 8.57
N SER A 192 -4.57 15.37 7.90
CA SER A 192 -3.97 14.05 8.06
C SER A 192 -3.94 13.30 6.73
N MET A 193 -3.00 12.37 6.61
CA MET A 193 -2.82 11.55 5.42
C MET A 193 -2.55 10.10 5.82
N PHE A 194 -3.23 9.20 5.16
CA PHE A 194 -2.94 7.78 5.13
C PHE A 194 -2.31 7.44 3.80
N ASN A 195 -1.13 6.86 3.83
CA ASN A 195 -0.33 6.59 2.65
C ASN A 195 0.04 5.11 2.58
N ILE A 196 -0.21 4.48 1.44
CA ILE A 196 0.18 3.10 1.15
C ILE A 196 1.03 3.12 -0.11
N ILE A 197 2.26 2.66 0.00
CA ILE A 197 3.18 2.52 -1.13
C ILE A 197 3.28 1.06 -1.52
N LEU A 198 3.24 0.80 -2.82
CA LEU A 198 3.38 -0.52 -3.40
C LEU A 198 4.40 -0.48 -4.53
N GLN A 199 5.48 -1.24 -4.39
CA GLN A 199 6.49 -1.42 -5.42
C GLN A 199 6.57 -2.89 -5.83
N PRO A 200 6.37 -3.22 -7.13
CA PRO A 200 6.50 -4.60 -7.61
C PRO A 200 7.91 -5.13 -7.37
N THR A 201 8.00 -6.38 -6.95
CA THR A 201 9.28 -7.03 -6.68
C THR A 201 9.20 -8.55 -6.83
N ILE A 202 10.30 -9.23 -6.56
CA ILE A 202 10.40 -10.69 -6.46
C ILE A 202 10.97 -11.07 -5.10
N LEU A 203 10.85 -12.33 -4.73
CA LEU A 203 11.61 -12.89 -3.63
C LEU A 203 13.05 -13.13 -4.12
N LEU A 204 14.02 -12.51 -3.48
CA LEU A 204 15.44 -12.61 -3.86
C LEU A 204 16.02 -13.97 -3.43
N GLU A 205 17.14 -14.36 -4.04
CA GLU A 205 17.72 -15.68 -3.78
C GLU A 205 18.23 -15.84 -2.35
N ASP A 206 18.87 -14.81 -1.79
CA ASP A 206 19.29 -14.78 -0.38
C ASP A 206 18.10 -14.87 0.60
N GLU A 207 16.97 -14.26 0.26
CA GLU A 207 15.73 -14.37 1.02
C GLU A 207 15.14 -15.78 0.94
N LYS A 208 15.19 -16.41 -0.24
CA LYS A 208 14.78 -17.81 -0.42
C LYS A 208 15.67 -18.76 0.39
N GLU A 209 16.98 -18.56 0.34
CA GLU A 209 17.95 -19.35 1.12
C GLU A 209 17.67 -19.23 2.62
N LEU A 210 17.44 -18.00 3.12
CA LEU A 210 17.08 -17.77 4.51
C LEU A 210 15.81 -18.52 4.91
N LEU A 211 14.76 -18.45 4.12
CA LEU A 211 13.49 -19.16 4.37
C LEU A 211 13.67 -20.68 4.33
N LEU A 212 14.48 -21.21 3.40
CA LEU A 212 14.80 -22.63 3.32
C LEU A 212 15.63 -23.09 4.52
N GLU A 213 16.54 -22.27 5.02
CA GLU A 213 17.29 -22.55 6.23
C GLU A 213 16.37 -22.63 7.47
N ILE A 214 15.46 -21.67 7.61
CA ILE A 214 14.44 -21.69 8.67
C ILE A 214 13.57 -22.94 8.57
N LYS A 215 13.11 -23.29 7.35
CA LYS A 215 12.33 -24.51 7.11
C LYS A 215 13.09 -25.74 7.59
N LYS A 216 14.34 -25.90 7.17
CA LYS A 216 15.19 -27.03 7.54
C LYS A 216 15.43 -27.14 9.04
N LYS A 217 15.68 -26.00 9.69
CA LYS A 217 15.99 -25.96 11.13
C LYS A 217 14.78 -26.10 12.04
N VAL A 218 13.60 -25.69 11.58
CA VAL A 218 12.39 -25.67 12.42
C VAL A 218 11.39 -26.74 12.01
N LEU A 219 11.10 -26.91 10.71
CA LEU A 219 10.01 -27.78 10.25
C LEU A 219 10.48 -29.20 9.93
N ASP A 220 11.64 -29.34 9.30
CA ASP A 220 12.13 -30.61 8.75
C ASP A 220 12.99 -31.40 9.75
N VAL A 221 12.92 -31.09 11.05
CA VAL A 221 13.61 -31.83 12.11
C VAL A 221 12.80 -33.04 12.58
N GLU A 222 13.48 -34.19 12.79
CA GLU A 222 12.83 -35.44 13.23
C GLU A 222 12.22 -35.29 14.63
N GLU A 223 12.99 -34.73 15.58
CA GLU A 223 12.50 -34.43 16.92
C GLU A 223 12.25 -32.91 17.05
N LYS A 224 10.99 -32.53 17.20
CA LYS A 224 10.59 -31.15 17.37
C LYS A 224 10.90 -30.64 18.77
N PRO A 225 11.91 -29.76 18.95
CA PRO A 225 12.21 -29.21 20.27
C PRO A 225 11.00 -28.46 20.86
N ALA A 226 10.70 -28.71 22.12
CA ALA A 226 9.53 -28.11 22.80
C ALA A 226 9.52 -26.57 22.76
N ILE A 227 10.69 -25.96 22.71
CA ILE A 227 10.86 -24.49 22.65
C ILE A 227 10.31 -23.90 21.34
N TYR A 228 10.23 -24.67 20.26
CA TYR A 228 9.71 -24.21 18.96
C TYR A 228 8.23 -24.52 18.76
N LEU A 229 7.60 -25.32 19.61
CA LEU A 229 6.20 -25.72 19.45
C LEU A 229 5.24 -24.55 19.22
N PRO A 230 5.37 -23.41 19.94
CA PRO A 230 4.50 -22.26 19.71
C PRO A 230 4.69 -21.60 18.35
N TYR A 231 5.86 -21.75 17.72
CA TYR A 231 6.22 -21.07 16.48
C TYR A 231 5.93 -21.91 15.22
N TYR A 232 5.71 -23.24 15.36
CA TYR A 232 5.52 -24.12 14.20
C TYR A 232 4.42 -23.66 13.26
N PRO A 233 3.18 -23.40 13.70
CA PRO A 233 2.10 -23.05 12.81
C PRO A 233 2.41 -21.78 12.02
N TRP A 234 3.09 -20.85 12.65
CA TRP A 234 3.47 -19.60 12.03
C TRP A 234 4.62 -19.74 11.03
N VAL A 235 5.69 -20.45 11.42
CA VAL A 235 6.80 -20.77 10.50
C VAL A 235 6.26 -21.53 9.28
N GLU A 236 5.43 -22.55 9.48
CA GLU A 236 4.83 -23.32 8.39
C GLU A 236 4.01 -22.42 7.46
N SER A 237 3.16 -21.56 8.00
CA SER A 237 2.35 -20.62 7.23
C SER A 237 3.21 -19.65 6.43
N CYS A 238 4.25 -19.08 7.06
CA CYS A 238 5.18 -18.15 6.42
C CYS A 238 5.93 -18.82 5.26
N ILE A 239 6.51 -19.98 5.52
CA ILE A 239 7.24 -20.76 4.51
C ILE A 239 6.32 -21.14 3.33
N LYS A 240 5.13 -21.65 3.62
CA LYS A 240 4.14 -22.02 2.60
C LYS A 240 3.74 -20.83 1.74
N ARG A 241 3.55 -19.65 2.33
CA ARG A 241 3.19 -18.46 1.58
C ARG A 241 4.35 -17.90 0.76
N ARG A 242 5.54 -17.78 1.33
CA ARG A 242 6.69 -17.14 0.68
C ARG A 242 7.36 -18.04 -0.37
N LEU A 243 7.51 -19.34 -0.11
CA LEU A 243 8.14 -20.29 -1.03
C LEU A 243 7.16 -20.98 -1.99
N SER A 244 5.89 -20.59 -2.01
CA SER A 244 4.93 -21.13 -2.97
C SER A 244 5.32 -20.73 -4.40
N PRO A 245 5.35 -21.67 -5.36
CA PRO A 245 5.65 -21.36 -6.75
C PRO A 245 4.70 -20.30 -7.33
N TRP A 246 5.20 -19.48 -8.24
CA TRP A 246 4.42 -18.48 -8.97
C TRP A 246 3.81 -17.35 -8.10
N LYS A 247 4.26 -17.20 -6.87
CA LYS A 247 3.84 -16.08 -6.02
C LYS A 247 4.33 -14.76 -6.60
N LYS A 248 3.47 -13.76 -6.50
CA LYS A 248 3.73 -12.38 -6.88
C LYS A 248 4.01 -11.58 -5.61
N PHE A 249 5.05 -10.77 -5.63
CA PHE A 249 5.50 -10.02 -4.47
C PHE A 249 5.56 -8.53 -4.75
N PHE A 250 5.45 -7.80 -3.66
CA PHE A 250 5.55 -6.35 -3.61
C PHE A 250 6.34 -5.96 -2.36
N LEU A 251 6.99 -4.81 -2.40
CA LEU A 251 7.35 -4.07 -1.20
C LEU A 251 6.18 -3.16 -0.88
N LEU A 252 5.66 -3.26 0.33
CA LEU A 252 4.48 -2.55 0.80
C LEU A 252 4.78 -1.84 2.11
N GLN A 253 4.58 -0.53 2.13
CA GLN A 253 4.71 0.30 3.33
C GLN A 253 3.45 1.10 3.58
N VAL A 254 3.17 1.31 4.86
CA VAL A 254 2.02 2.06 5.34
C VAL A 254 2.48 3.18 6.26
N HIS A 255 2.10 4.42 5.93
CA HIS A 255 2.43 5.58 6.75
C HIS A 255 1.18 6.36 7.13
N VAL A 256 1.25 6.97 8.30
CA VAL A 256 0.27 7.96 8.77
C VAL A 256 1.00 9.27 9.01
N VAL A 257 0.48 10.32 8.42
CA VAL A 257 1.04 11.67 8.53
C VAL A 257 -0.04 12.59 9.08
N VAL A 258 0.31 13.43 10.03
CA VAL A 258 -0.62 14.37 10.68
C VAL A 258 0.07 15.72 10.83
N GLU A 259 -0.65 16.82 10.63
CA GLU A 259 -0.09 18.18 10.58
C GLU A 259 0.79 18.54 11.78
N LYS A 260 0.51 17.97 12.97
CA LYS A 260 1.30 18.20 14.17
C LYS A 260 1.91 16.88 14.65
N GLU A 261 1.26 16.23 15.59
CA GLU A 261 1.72 14.98 16.19
C GLU A 261 0.71 13.87 15.89
N VAL A 262 1.23 12.68 15.56
CA VAL A 262 0.38 11.53 15.29
C VAL A 262 -0.17 10.99 16.61
N ASP A 263 -1.49 10.97 16.73
CA ASP A 263 -2.18 10.36 17.87
C ASP A 263 -1.94 8.85 17.87
N GLU A 264 -1.48 8.32 19.01
CA GLU A 264 -1.25 6.89 19.21
C GLU A 264 -2.54 6.07 18.97
N ASN A 265 -3.71 6.60 19.34
CA ASN A 265 -4.99 5.92 19.10
C ASN A 265 -5.31 5.80 17.60
N LEU A 266 -4.95 6.79 16.79
CA LEU A 266 -5.10 6.74 15.33
C LEU A 266 -4.22 5.62 14.77
N SER A 267 -2.94 5.60 15.13
CA SER A 267 -1.98 4.59 14.66
C SER A 267 -2.39 3.17 15.08
N ARG A 268 -2.83 3.00 16.33
CA ARG A 268 -3.33 1.73 16.85
C ARG A 268 -4.60 1.27 16.13
N SER A 269 -5.53 2.17 15.87
CA SER A 269 -6.77 1.85 15.15
C SER A 269 -6.48 1.39 13.73
N ILE A 270 -5.55 2.04 13.04
CA ILE A 270 -5.13 1.67 11.70
C ILE A 270 -4.37 0.33 11.71
N GLY A 271 -3.38 0.19 12.59
CA GLY A 271 -2.59 -1.04 12.72
C GLY A 271 -3.46 -2.27 13.01
N SER A 272 -4.36 -2.16 13.97
CA SER A 272 -5.32 -3.23 14.30
C SER A 272 -6.26 -3.57 13.14
N ALA A 273 -6.62 -2.59 12.31
CA ALA A 273 -7.46 -2.83 11.14
C ALA A 273 -6.70 -3.55 10.02
N LEU A 274 -5.40 -3.30 9.89
CA LEU A 274 -4.56 -3.85 8.82
C LEU A 274 -3.97 -5.24 9.14
N THR A 275 -3.82 -5.57 10.43
CA THR A 275 -3.21 -6.83 10.91
C THR A 275 -4.18 -7.63 11.76
N ARG A 276 -5.45 -7.63 11.35
CA ARG A 276 -6.50 -8.31 12.09
C ARG A 276 -6.16 -9.77 12.35
N ASP A 277 -6.36 -10.20 13.60
CA ASP A 277 -6.27 -11.60 13.95
C ASP A 277 -7.33 -12.43 13.22
N THR A 278 -6.87 -13.52 12.64
CA THR A 278 -7.72 -14.54 12.02
C THR A 278 -7.14 -15.91 12.34
N ASP A 279 -7.94 -16.94 12.21
CA ASP A 279 -7.49 -18.33 12.42
C ASP A 279 -6.31 -18.73 11.52
N THR A 280 -6.04 -17.95 10.48
CA THR A 280 -4.96 -18.19 9.52
C THR A 280 -3.73 -17.32 9.74
N SER A 281 -3.77 -16.37 10.66
CA SER A 281 -2.64 -15.51 11.02
C SER A 281 -2.10 -15.90 12.37
N PRO A 282 -1.07 -16.73 12.43
CA PRO A 282 -0.51 -17.22 13.70
C PRO A 282 0.28 -16.16 14.47
N LEU A 283 0.60 -15.03 13.86
CA LEU A 283 1.21 -13.88 14.50
C LEU A 283 0.41 -12.61 14.16
N PRO A 284 -0.68 -12.37 14.87
CA PRO A 284 -1.43 -11.14 14.75
C PRO A 284 -0.65 -10.01 15.43
N GLY A 285 -0.87 -8.80 14.92
CA GLY A 285 -0.35 -7.61 15.56
C GLY A 285 0.49 -6.74 14.63
N PHE A 286 0.86 -5.62 15.16
CA PHE A 286 1.60 -4.57 14.48
C PHE A 286 2.45 -3.82 15.50
N HIS A 287 3.44 -3.15 15.00
CA HIS A 287 4.14 -2.10 15.75
C HIS A 287 4.13 -0.79 14.96
N VAL A 288 4.26 0.30 15.70
CA VAL A 288 4.33 1.65 15.14
C VAL A 288 5.75 2.12 15.31
N THR A 289 6.39 2.46 14.20
CA THR A 289 7.75 2.98 14.18
C THR A 289 7.71 4.48 14.00
N TYR A 290 8.47 5.18 14.80
CA TYR A 290 8.66 6.62 14.77
C TYR A 290 10.07 6.91 14.26
N PRO A 291 10.30 7.99 13.51
CA PRO A 291 11.65 8.43 13.21
C PRO A 291 12.38 8.76 14.52
N GLU A 292 13.63 8.30 14.64
CA GLU A 292 14.43 8.49 15.87
C GLU A 292 14.98 9.92 16.00
N THR A 293 15.13 10.62 14.88
CA THR A 293 15.66 11.97 14.80
C THR A 293 14.85 12.86 13.87
N GLU A 294 15.02 14.21 14.03
CA GLU A 294 14.40 15.17 13.11
C GLU A 294 14.90 14.96 11.65
N ASN A 295 16.15 14.62 11.46
CA ASN A 295 16.69 14.35 10.12
C ASN A 295 16.03 13.14 9.48
N GLU A 296 15.84 12.06 10.23
CA GLU A 296 15.14 10.89 9.75
C GLU A 296 13.67 11.21 9.41
N ALA A 297 13.00 12.03 10.22
CA ALA A 297 11.65 12.49 9.92
C ALA A 297 11.61 13.29 8.61
N GLU A 298 12.58 14.17 8.37
CA GLU A 298 12.69 14.93 7.13
C GLU A 298 12.98 14.01 5.93
N GLU A 299 13.82 12.98 6.10
CA GLU A 299 14.08 11.96 5.07
C GLU A 299 12.80 11.18 4.73
N TRP A 300 12.06 10.70 5.72
CA TRP A 300 10.80 10.00 5.48
C TRP A 300 9.76 10.89 4.78
N ILE A 301 9.68 12.17 5.16
CA ILE A 301 8.79 13.13 4.50
C ILE A 301 9.19 13.33 3.03
N GLU A 302 10.50 13.42 2.75
CA GLU A 302 10.99 13.56 1.39
C GLU A 302 10.76 12.29 0.56
N ASP A 303 10.97 11.10 1.13
CA ASP A 303 10.61 9.83 0.48
C ASP A 303 9.13 9.78 0.12
N LEU A 304 8.24 10.25 1.00
CA LEU A 304 6.82 10.33 0.67
C LEU A 304 6.52 11.33 -0.46
N ARG A 305 7.25 12.46 -0.54
CA ARG A 305 7.11 13.38 -1.66
C ARG A 305 7.56 12.77 -2.97
N LEU A 306 8.66 12.05 -2.93
CA LEU A 306 9.24 11.34 -4.06
C LEU A 306 8.50 10.04 -4.40
N LEU A 307 7.43 9.69 -3.69
CA LEU A 307 6.75 8.40 -3.82
C LEU A 307 7.72 7.22 -3.70
N SER A 308 8.71 7.35 -2.83
CA SER A 308 9.72 6.34 -2.54
C SER A 308 9.38 5.57 -1.27
N LEU A 309 9.92 4.35 -1.17
CA LEU A 309 9.90 3.60 0.07
C LEU A 309 10.88 4.25 1.05
N THR A 310 10.49 4.40 2.31
CA THR A 310 11.43 4.73 3.37
C THR A 310 12.36 3.53 3.59
N PRO A 311 13.65 3.74 3.91
CA PRO A 311 14.57 2.63 4.09
C PRO A 311 14.09 1.67 5.19
N PRO A 312 13.79 0.40 4.88
CA PRO A 312 13.40 -0.56 5.90
C PRO A 312 14.65 -1.03 6.67
N GLN A 313 14.46 -1.44 7.93
CA GLN A 313 15.53 -2.13 8.65
C GLN A 313 15.94 -3.42 7.92
N ARG A 314 14.96 -4.08 7.29
CA ARG A 314 15.11 -5.28 6.47
C ARG A 314 14.09 -5.29 5.36
N ARG A 315 14.51 -5.60 4.15
CA ARG A 315 13.62 -5.69 3.00
C ARG A 315 12.46 -6.67 3.21
N MET A 316 12.68 -7.77 3.96
CA MET A 316 11.65 -8.73 4.31
C MET A 316 10.51 -8.14 5.17
N ASP A 317 10.74 -7.05 5.88
CA ASP A 317 9.72 -6.38 6.67
C ASP A 317 8.64 -5.75 5.78
N ASP A 318 9.03 -5.30 4.58
CA ASP A 318 8.13 -4.72 3.60
C ASP A 318 7.62 -5.74 2.58
N LEU A 319 8.23 -6.93 2.48
CA LEU A 319 7.87 -7.94 1.48
C LEU A 319 6.47 -8.49 1.75
N ALA A 320 5.54 -8.21 0.86
CA ALA A 320 4.15 -8.67 0.88
C ALA A 320 3.85 -9.54 -0.35
N ASP A 321 3.08 -10.59 -0.18
CA ASP A 321 2.53 -11.31 -1.33
C ASP A 321 1.27 -10.62 -1.87
N LEU A 322 0.75 -11.11 -2.99
CA LEU A 322 -0.44 -10.54 -3.62
C LEU A 322 -1.65 -10.51 -2.68
N ASP A 323 -1.83 -11.51 -1.82
CA ASP A 323 -2.98 -11.56 -0.90
C ASP A 323 -2.85 -10.49 0.19
N GLU A 324 -1.63 -10.24 0.67
CA GLU A 324 -1.33 -9.15 1.60
C GLU A 324 -1.52 -7.79 0.94
N ALA A 325 -0.94 -7.60 -0.25
CA ALA A 325 -1.11 -6.37 -1.02
C ALA A 325 -2.60 -6.10 -1.30
N PHE A 326 -3.34 -7.10 -1.73
CA PHE A 326 -4.77 -7.01 -1.97
C PHE A 326 -5.56 -6.64 -0.72
N SER A 327 -5.16 -7.13 0.44
CA SER A 327 -5.88 -6.81 1.67
C SER A 327 -5.71 -5.36 2.12
N VAL A 328 -4.56 -4.74 1.86
CA VAL A 328 -4.20 -3.39 2.34
C VAL A 328 -4.29 -2.33 1.27
N PHE A 329 -3.73 -2.59 0.08
CA PHE A 329 -3.64 -1.63 -1.01
C PHE A 329 -4.96 -1.52 -1.77
N ARG A 330 -5.91 -0.82 -1.17
CA ARG A 330 -7.23 -0.55 -1.77
C ARG A 330 -7.87 0.72 -1.23
N LEU A 331 -8.66 1.35 -2.07
CA LEU A 331 -9.54 2.43 -1.67
C LEU A 331 -10.81 1.87 -1.00
N PRO A 332 -11.48 2.65 -0.14
CA PRO A 332 -12.70 2.19 0.49
C PRO A 332 -13.79 1.95 -0.54
N LEU A 333 -14.55 0.88 -0.37
CA LEU A 333 -15.77 0.65 -1.14
C LEU A 333 -16.91 1.41 -0.47
N ARG A 334 -17.68 2.16 -1.25
CA ARG A 334 -18.83 2.91 -0.73
C ARG A 334 -20.08 2.04 -0.80
N PRO A 335 -20.67 1.63 0.34
CA PRO A 335 -21.99 1.04 0.36
C PRO A 335 -23.04 2.02 -0.21
N GLU A 336 -24.21 1.52 -0.60
CA GLU A 336 -25.32 2.36 -1.11
C GLU A 336 -25.68 3.52 -0.17
N ALA A 337 -25.58 3.29 1.15
CA ALA A 337 -25.82 4.31 2.18
C ALA A 337 -24.64 5.29 2.41
N GLY A 338 -23.58 5.22 1.61
CA GLY A 338 -22.33 5.93 1.87
C GLY A 338 -21.50 5.31 3.00
N LEU A 339 -20.35 5.90 3.30
CA LEU A 339 -19.56 5.56 4.48
C LEU A 339 -19.94 6.52 5.62
N PRO A 340 -20.72 6.08 6.62
CA PRO A 340 -21.15 6.96 7.71
C PRO A 340 -19.93 7.57 8.43
N GLY A 341 -19.96 8.89 8.62
CA GLY A 341 -18.88 9.62 9.27
C GLY A 341 -17.70 9.98 8.35
N VAL A 342 -17.76 9.66 7.06
CA VAL A 342 -16.72 10.06 6.09
C VAL A 342 -17.33 11.00 5.06
N ASN A 343 -16.83 12.22 5.00
CA ASN A 343 -17.22 13.21 4.01
C ASN A 343 -16.18 13.24 2.87
N PHE A 344 -16.43 12.48 1.78
CA PHE A 344 -15.60 12.49 0.61
C PHE A 344 -15.84 13.73 -0.25
N ILE A 345 -14.75 14.25 -0.81
CA ILE A 345 -14.85 15.32 -1.81
C ILE A 345 -15.38 14.72 -3.11
N GLU A 346 -16.55 15.18 -3.51
CA GLU A 346 -17.16 14.78 -4.77
C GLU A 346 -16.71 15.68 -5.92
N PRO A 347 -16.68 15.18 -7.16
CA PRO A 347 -16.32 16.01 -8.31
C PRO A 347 -17.36 17.11 -8.50
N SER A 348 -16.92 18.34 -8.58
CA SER A 348 -17.77 19.54 -8.75
C SER A 348 -18.45 19.63 -10.12
N SER A 349 -18.29 18.68 -11.01
CA SER A 349 -18.68 18.71 -12.42
C SER A 349 -19.36 17.43 -12.91
N LEU A 350 -20.37 16.96 -12.20
CA LEU A 350 -21.39 16.08 -12.80
C LEU A 350 -22.67 16.89 -12.99
N LYS A 351 -22.54 18.09 -13.59
CA LYS A 351 -23.67 18.83 -14.14
C LYS A 351 -23.63 18.71 -15.65
#